data_26ad698bd8d41689ff3d341bf8850e52
#
_entry.id   26ad698bd8d41689ff3d341bf8850e52
#
_cell.length_a   1.000
_cell.length_b   1.000
_cell.length_c   1.000
_cell.angle_alpha   90.00
_cell.angle_beta   90.00
_cell.angle_gamma   90.00
#
_symmetry.space_group_name_H-M   'P 1'
#
loop_
_entity.id
_entity.type
_entity.pdbx_description
1 polymer ?
#
loop_
_entity_poly.entity_id
_entity_poly.type
_entity_poly.pdbx_seq_one_letter_code
_entity_poly.pdbx_strand_id
1 'polypeptide(L)'
;MFEFHLNVNTMKYMAMFAALQLVLEFLTQFTPSMPQGGNVAFSLIAIFLCSYLMGPLYGVIVGLVCCGLHFALGFATFYGPLSVIFDYVLPLGVCGLAGMFKDIKKFPIGIVICMVIKTISHLISGWYAFHTPLAGNLAYNLPYNIATCVACVILYLLIKPSLSKAIHLQ
;
A
#
# COMPACT_ATOMS: atom_id res chain seq x y z
N MET A 1 -13.93 14.87 -10.16
CA MET A 1 -14.18 15.35 -8.80
C MET A 1 -14.53 14.11 -7.98
N PHE A 2 -13.92 13.89 -6.85
CA PHE A 2 -14.07 12.63 -6.10
C PHE A 2 -15.35 12.74 -5.27
N GLU A 3 -16.45 12.19 -5.78
CA GLU A 3 -17.66 12.04 -4.98
C GLU A 3 -17.45 10.85 -4.03
N PHE A 4 -17.45 11.15 -2.75
CA PHE A 4 -17.34 10.14 -1.70
C PHE A 4 -18.73 9.89 -1.13
N HIS A 5 -19.28 8.71 -1.41
CA HIS A 5 -20.56 8.29 -0.88
C HIS A 5 -20.41 6.98 -0.09
N LEU A 6 -20.65 7.05 1.21
CA LEU A 6 -20.73 5.85 2.04
C LEU A 6 -22.14 5.26 1.96
N ASN A 7 -22.26 4.17 1.26
CA ASN A 7 -23.47 3.32 1.26
C ASN A 7 -23.07 1.85 1.50
N VAL A 8 -24.04 1.00 1.69
CA VAL A 8 -23.80 -0.43 2.00
C VAL A 8 -22.93 -1.11 0.93
N ASN A 9 -23.10 -0.76 -0.35
CA ASN A 9 -22.31 -1.34 -1.43
C ASN A 9 -20.86 -0.89 -1.39
N THR A 10 -20.59 0.42 -1.20
CA THR A 10 -19.21 0.92 -1.09
C THR A 10 -18.52 0.35 0.15
N MET A 11 -19.21 0.26 1.29
CA MET A 11 -18.67 -0.34 2.51
C MET A 11 -18.33 -1.82 2.32
N LYS A 12 -19.18 -2.59 1.63
CA LYS A 12 -18.92 -4.00 1.29
C LYS A 12 -17.63 -4.16 0.48
N TYR A 13 -17.43 -3.34 -0.56
CA TYR A 13 -16.21 -3.41 -1.37
C TYR A 13 -14.97 -2.94 -0.60
N MET A 14 -15.08 -1.88 0.22
CA MET A 14 -13.98 -1.46 1.08
C MET A 14 -13.54 -2.57 2.04
N ALA A 15 -14.52 -3.24 2.70
CA ALA A 15 -14.25 -4.36 3.60
C ALA A 15 -13.61 -5.54 2.85
N MET A 16 -14.05 -5.82 1.63
CA MET A 16 -13.45 -6.86 0.79
C MET A 16 -12.00 -6.54 0.41
N PHE A 17 -11.67 -5.29 0.04
CA PHE A 17 -10.29 -4.89 -0.24
C PHE A 17 -9.42 -4.89 1.00
N ALA A 18 -9.95 -4.47 2.16
CA ALA A 18 -9.23 -4.56 3.43
C ALA A 18 -8.93 -6.03 3.80
N ALA A 19 -9.93 -6.92 3.69
CA ALA A 19 -9.73 -8.34 3.94
C ALA A 19 -8.71 -8.97 2.97
N LEU A 20 -8.78 -8.62 1.68
CA LEU A 20 -7.81 -9.07 0.69
C LEU A 20 -6.39 -8.61 1.04
N GLN A 21 -6.23 -7.35 1.46
CA GLN A 21 -4.95 -6.81 1.87
C GLN A 21 -4.39 -7.59 3.07
N LEU A 22 -5.21 -7.87 4.09
CA LEU A 22 -4.77 -8.60 5.28
C LEU A 22 -4.40 -10.06 4.98
N VAL A 23 -5.16 -10.74 4.12
CA VAL A 23 -4.83 -12.10 3.69
C VAL A 23 -3.51 -12.13 2.93
N LEU A 24 -3.30 -11.19 2.01
CA LEU A 24 -2.04 -11.07 1.28
C LEU A 24 -0.89 -10.68 2.21
N GLU A 25 -1.12 -9.82 3.21
CA GLU A 25 -0.11 -9.46 4.21
C GLU A 25 0.28 -10.67 5.08
N PHE A 26 -0.70 -11.47 5.50
CA PHE A 26 -0.42 -12.74 6.17
C PHE A 26 0.47 -13.65 5.30
N LEU A 27 0.22 -13.73 4.01
CA LEU A 27 1.06 -14.51 3.09
C LEU A 27 2.47 -13.92 2.94
N THR A 28 2.65 -12.59 3.03
CA THR A 28 3.98 -11.99 3.00
C THR A 28 4.84 -12.36 4.21
N GLN A 29 4.24 -12.74 5.34
CA GLN A 29 5.00 -13.19 6.52
C GLN A 29 5.80 -14.48 6.25
N PHE A 30 5.43 -15.26 5.25
CA PHE A 30 6.16 -16.45 4.83
C PHE A 30 7.25 -16.17 3.80
N THR A 31 7.37 -14.93 3.33
CA THR A 31 8.45 -14.53 2.40
C THR A 31 9.69 -14.08 3.16
N PRO A 32 10.89 -14.17 2.55
CA PRO A 32 12.09 -13.63 3.17
C PRO A 32 11.93 -12.15 3.52
N SER A 33 12.20 -11.79 4.76
CA SER A 33 12.17 -10.41 5.26
C SER A 33 13.57 -9.92 5.61
N MET A 34 13.77 -8.62 5.47
CA MET A 34 14.96 -7.93 5.95
C MET A 34 14.92 -7.79 7.48
N PRO A 35 16.06 -7.59 8.17
CA PRO A 35 16.06 -7.18 9.56
C PRO A 35 15.12 -5.97 9.75
N GLN A 36 14.46 -5.86 10.89
CA GLN A 36 13.43 -4.84 11.20
C GLN A 36 12.17 -4.89 10.30
N GLY A 37 11.92 -5.98 9.55
CA GLY A 37 10.62 -6.27 8.92
C GLY A 37 10.43 -5.78 7.48
N GLY A 38 11.47 -5.23 6.82
CA GLY A 38 11.36 -4.88 5.39
C GLY A 38 11.11 -6.11 4.53
N ASN A 39 10.04 -6.13 3.75
CA ASN A 39 9.66 -7.25 2.87
C ASN A 39 9.05 -6.77 1.55
N VAL A 40 8.86 -7.69 0.61
CA VAL A 40 8.14 -7.41 -0.64
C VAL A 40 6.65 -7.41 -0.37
N ALA A 41 6.09 -6.23 -0.07
CA ALA A 41 4.70 -6.04 0.34
C ALA A 41 3.73 -6.08 -0.86
N PHE A 42 3.59 -7.23 -1.51
CA PHE A 42 2.64 -7.40 -2.62
C PHE A 42 1.18 -7.25 -2.18
N SER A 43 0.89 -7.30 -0.89
CA SER A 43 -0.41 -7.01 -0.28
C SER A 43 -0.94 -5.61 -0.60
N LEU A 44 -0.05 -4.64 -0.88
CA LEU A 44 -0.41 -3.27 -1.28
C LEU A 44 -1.26 -3.23 -2.56
N ILE A 45 -1.23 -4.28 -3.38
CA ILE A 45 -2.07 -4.38 -4.59
C ILE A 45 -3.55 -4.19 -4.26
N ALA A 46 -4.03 -4.66 -3.12
CA ALA A 46 -5.42 -4.51 -2.73
C ALA A 46 -5.80 -3.03 -2.51
N ILE A 47 -4.93 -2.25 -1.86
CA ILE A 47 -5.11 -0.81 -1.66
C ILE A 47 -5.06 -0.07 -3.00
N PHE A 48 -4.10 -0.41 -3.87
CA PHE A 48 -4.02 0.17 -5.21
C PHE A 48 -5.27 -0.11 -6.04
N LEU A 49 -5.75 -1.36 -6.07
CA LEU A 49 -6.97 -1.73 -6.79
C LEU A 49 -8.19 -1.00 -6.23
N CYS A 50 -8.34 -0.91 -4.91
CA CYS A 50 -9.39 -0.11 -4.27
C CYS A 50 -9.36 1.34 -4.77
N SER A 51 -8.17 1.96 -4.75
CA SER A 51 -7.97 3.35 -5.19
C SER A 51 -8.35 3.58 -6.65
N TYR A 52 -7.95 2.67 -7.55
CA TYR A 52 -8.24 2.79 -8.98
C TYR A 52 -9.68 2.45 -9.36
N LEU A 53 -10.33 1.55 -8.64
CA LEU A 53 -11.68 1.06 -8.98
C LEU A 53 -12.77 1.82 -8.26
N MET A 54 -12.54 2.25 -7.02
CA MET A 54 -13.54 2.95 -6.22
C MET A 54 -13.24 4.45 -6.09
N GLY A 55 -11.98 4.83 -6.20
CA GLY A 55 -11.51 6.21 -6.03
C GLY A 55 -10.50 6.37 -4.90
N PRO A 56 -9.69 7.45 -4.94
CA PRO A 56 -8.57 7.63 -4.02
C PRO A 56 -8.96 7.73 -2.55
N LEU A 57 -10.08 8.39 -2.23
CA LEU A 57 -10.53 8.51 -0.84
C LEU A 57 -10.87 7.15 -0.22
N TYR A 58 -11.50 6.25 -0.99
CA TYR A 58 -11.75 4.89 -0.54
C TYR A 58 -10.45 4.12 -0.31
N GLY A 59 -9.48 4.28 -1.24
CA GLY A 59 -8.15 3.69 -1.11
C GLY A 59 -7.42 4.17 0.15
N VAL A 60 -7.46 5.48 0.45
CA VAL A 60 -6.85 6.05 1.66
C VAL A 60 -7.51 5.48 2.92
N ILE A 61 -8.84 5.44 2.98
CA ILE A 61 -9.56 4.91 4.14
C ILE A 61 -9.21 3.44 4.35
N VAL A 62 -9.24 2.62 3.28
CA VAL A 62 -8.84 1.21 3.36
C VAL A 62 -7.39 1.07 3.82
N GLY A 63 -6.47 1.87 3.30
CA GLY A 63 -5.07 1.88 3.72
C GLY A 63 -4.89 2.19 5.20
N LEU A 64 -5.60 3.21 5.71
CA LEU A 64 -5.53 3.59 7.13
C LEU A 64 -6.20 2.56 8.05
N VAL A 65 -7.31 1.95 7.63
CA VAL A 65 -7.94 0.84 8.35
C VAL A 65 -6.98 -0.35 8.41
N CYS A 66 -6.37 -0.73 7.29
CA CYS A 66 -5.36 -1.79 7.27
C CYS A 66 -4.16 -1.47 8.16
N CYS A 67 -3.71 -0.20 8.21
CA CYS A 67 -2.66 0.23 9.13
C CYS A 67 -3.00 -0.12 10.59
N GLY A 68 -4.20 0.23 11.06
CA GLY A 68 -4.66 -0.11 12.40
C GLY A 68 -4.73 -1.62 12.63
N LEU A 69 -5.24 -2.36 11.64
CA LEU A 69 -5.37 -3.81 11.71
C LEU A 69 -4.00 -4.53 11.68
N HIS A 70 -2.98 -3.98 11.02
CA HIS A 70 -1.62 -4.53 11.06
C HIS A 70 -1.06 -4.51 12.50
N PHE A 71 -1.28 -3.43 13.26
CA PHE A 71 -0.89 -3.39 14.67
C PHE A 71 -1.74 -4.34 15.52
N ALA A 72 -3.04 -4.39 15.29
CA ALA A 72 -3.94 -5.26 16.06
C ALA A 72 -3.67 -6.76 15.83
N LEU A 73 -3.26 -7.16 14.63
CA LEU A 73 -2.99 -8.54 14.25
C LEU A 73 -1.51 -8.95 14.40
N GLY A 74 -0.63 -8.02 14.80
CA GLY A 74 0.78 -8.29 14.99
C GLY A 74 1.61 -8.36 13.70
N PHE A 75 1.09 -7.84 12.57
CA PHE A 75 1.85 -7.72 11.32
C PHE A 75 2.81 -6.52 11.32
N ALA A 76 2.55 -5.54 12.17
CA ALA A 76 3.38 -4.35 12.34
C ALA A 76 4.09 -4.36 13.69
N THR A 77 5.36 -3.92 13.69
CA THR A 77 6.14 -3.78 14.92
C THR A 77 6.24 -2.30 15.32
N PHE A 78 6.04 -2.02 16.58
CA PHE A 78 6.15 -0.66 17.12
C PHE A 78 7.59 -0.34 17.49
N TYR A 79 8.26 0.51 16.73
CA TYR A 79 9.61 1.04 17.01
C TYR A 79 9.59 2.51 17.43
N GLY A 80 8.43 3.01 17.86
CA GLY A 80 8.25 4.39 18.30
C GLY A 80 7.31 5.20 17.37
N PRO A 81 6.87 6.40 17.81
CA PRO A 81 5.86 7.19 17.07
C PRO A 81 6.29 7.58 15.67
N LEU A 82 7.58 7.92 15.46
CA LEU A 82 8.11 8.29 14.15
C LEU A 82 8.05 7.13 13.16
N SER A 83 8.42 5.91 13.61
CA SER A 83 8.30 4.71 12.78
C SER A 83 6.83 4.44 12.42
N VAL A 84 5.90 4.56 13.36
CA VAL A 84 4.47 4.37 13.07
C VAL A 84 4.00 5.30 11.96
N ILE A 85 4.37 6.59 12.03
CA ILE A 85 3.95 7.58 11.03
C ILE A 85 4.58 7.29 9.67
N PHE A 86 5.91 7.13 9.62
CA PHE A 86 6.66 7.08 8.37
C PHE A 86 6.75 5.70 7.74
N ASP A 87 6.60 4.60 8.50
CA ASP A 87 6.64 3.24 7.94
C ASP A 87 5.24 2.65 7.69
N TYR A 88 4.19 3.16 8.37
CA TYR A 88 2.85 2.58 8.26
C TYR A 88 1.78 3.60 7.84
N VAL A 89 1.53 4.66 8.61
CA VAL A 89 0.41 5.59 8.36
C VAL A 89 0.57 6.29 7.02
N LEU A 90 1.69 6.97 6.80
CA LEU A 90 1.96 7.68 5.54
C LEU A 90 2.04 6.72 4.34
N PRO A 91 2.82 5.63 4.38
CA PRO A 91 2.92 4.71 3.26
C PRO A 91 1.59 4.10 2.84
N LEU A 92 0.80 3.57 3.79
CA LEU A 92 -0.48 2.94 3.48
C LEU A 92 -1.52 3.97 3.01
N GLY A 93 -1.53 5.17 3.62
CA GLY A 93 -2.38 6.27 3.18
C GLY A 93 -2.03 6.75 1.77
N VAL A 94 -0.74 6.97 1.49
CA VAL A 94 -0.26 7.42 0.16
C VAL A 94 -0.55 6.38 -0.93
N CYS A 95 -0.39 5.09 -0.66
CA CYS A 95 -0.78 4.04 -1.62
C CYS A 95 -2.25 4.13 -2.01
N GLY A 96 -3.12 4.58 -1.10
CA GLY A 96 -4.52 4.84 -1.38
C GLY A 96 -4.79 5.99 -2.37
N LEU A 97 -3.81 6.86 -2.63
CA LEU A 97 -3.95 7.98 -3.57
C LEU A 97 -3.63 7.60 -5.03
N ALA A 98 -3.20 6.38 -5.32
CA ALA A 98 -2.74 5.98 -6.65
C ALA A 98 -3.76 6.24 -7.77
N GLY A 99 -5.05 6.07 -7.49
CA GLY A 99 -6.14 6.33 -8.43
C GLY A 99 -6.34 7.82 -8.81
N MET A 100 -5.63 8.76 -8.17
CA MET A 100 -5.60 10.16 -8.62
C MET A 100 -4.88 10.32 -9.97
N PHE A 101 -3.98 9.40 -10.28
CA PHE A 101 -3.17 9.45 -11.49
C PHE A 101 -3.76 8.50 -12.53
N LYS A 102 -4.16 9.04 -13.69
CA LYS A 102 -4.68 8.22 -14.79
C LYS A 102 -3.59 7.33 -15.37
N ASP A 103 -3.97 6.10 -15.75
CA ASP A 103 -3.06 5.20 -16.45
C ASP A 103 -2.52 5.82 -17.74
N ILE A 104 -1.22 5.72 -17.98
CA ILE A 104 -0.59 6.14 -19.23
C ILE A 104 -0.43 4.90 -20.12
N LYS A 105 -1.19 4.82 -21.23
CA LYS A 105 -1.19 3.65 -22.13
C LYS A 105 -1.36 2.31 -21.38
N LYS A 106 -2.30 2.26 -20.42
CA LYS A 106 -2.58 1.15 -19.51
C LYS A 106 -1.53 0.92 -18.39
N PHE A 107 -0.41 1.66 -18.40
CA PHE A 107 0.59 1.56 -17.35
C PHE A 107 0.16 2.37 -16.12
N PRO A 108 0.16 1.77 -14.91
CA PRO A 108 -0.35 2.41 -13.69
C PRO A 108 0.69 3.34 -13.06
N ILE A 109 0.89 4.51 -13.66
CA ILE A 109 1.89 5.48 -13.18
C ILE A 109 1.66 5.90 -11.72
N GLY A 110 0.40 5.89 -11.26
CA GLY A 110 0.06 6.22 -9.88
C GLY A 110 0.67 5.25 -8.87
N ILE A 111 0.78 3.96 -9.20
CA ILE A 111 1.49 2.99 -8.35
C ILE A 111 2.95 3.41 -8.19
N VAL A 112 3.62 3.75 -9.29
CA VAL A 112 5.04 4.16 -9.27
C VAL A 112 5.23 5.43 -8.44
N ILE A 113 4.39 6.45 -8.62
CA ILE A 113 4.46 7.71 -7.87
C ILE A 113 4.27 7.44 -6.37
N CYS A 114 3.22 6.69 -6.00
CA CYS A 114 2.96 6.36 -4.61
C CYS A 114 4.10 5.53 -3.99
N MET A 115 4.68 4.59 -4.73
CA MET A 115 5.81 3.80 -4.26
C MET A 115 7.09 4.64 -4.08
N VAL A 116 7.32 5.65 -4.91
CA VAL A 116 8.41 6.62 -4.69
C VAL A 116 8.19 7.40 -3.40
N ILE A 117 6.99 7.93 -3.17
CA ILE A 117 6.66 8.68 -1.94
C ILE A 117 6.77 7.75 -0.72
N LYS A 118 6.25 6.53 -0.81
CA LYS A 118 6.42 5.49 0.22
C LYS A 118 7.89 5.25 0.54
N THR A 119 8.72 5.08 -0.47
CA THR A 119 10.17 4.86 -0.28
C THR A 119 10.84 6.04 0.41
N ILE A 120 10.50 7.28 0.03
CA ILE A 120 10.99 8.49 0.71
C ILE A 120 10.55 8.49 2.18
N SER A 121 9.32 8.13 2.47
CA SER A 121 8.82 8.01 3.86
C SER A 121 9.64 7.01 4.68
N HIS A 122 9.94 5.83 4.12
CA HIS A 122 10.79 4.84 4.79
C HIS A 122 12.24 5.32 4.97
N LEU A 123 12.78 6.10 4.02
CA LEU A 123 14.11 6.71 4.19
C LEU A 123 14.12 7.74 5.33
N ILE A 124 13.06 8.52 5.47
CA ILE A 124 12.88 9.44 6.60
C ILE A 124 12.82 8.67 7.91
N SER A 125 12.05 7.58 7.99
CA SER A 125 12.00 6.70 9.15
C SER A 125 13.38 6.14 9.48
N GLY A 126 14.07 5.58 8.49
CA GLY A 126 15.43 5.05 8.66
C GLY A 126 16.41 6.06 9.24
N TRP A 127 16.29 7.32 8.81
CA TRP A 127 17.16 8.40 9.30
C TRP A 127 16.79 8.85 10.72
N TYR A 128 15.51 9.15 10.97
CA TYR A 128 15.11 9.78 12.23
C TYR A 128 14.71 8.77 13.32
N ALA A 129 14.09 7.65 12.97
CA ALA A 129 13.66 6.65 13.95
C ALA A 129 14.73 5.58 14.23
N PHE A 130 15.53 5.20 13.22
CA PHE A 130 16.52 4.14 13.34
C PHE A 130 17.97 4.65 13.32
N HIS A 131 18.19 5.95 13.15
CA HIS A 131 19.52 6.60 13.09
C HIS A 131 20.48 5.91 12.11
N THR A 132 19.96 5.39 11.00
CA THR A 132 20.73 4.64 10.00
C THR A 132 21.43 5.60 9.05
N PRO A 133 22.76 5.47 8.83
CA PRO A 133 23.47 6.27 7.85
C PRO A 133 22.88 6.14 6.44
N LEU A 134 22.93 7.22 5.63
CA LEU A 134 22.24 7.30 4.33
C LEU A 134 22.55 6.10 3.41
N ALA A 135 23.79 5.69 3.29
CA ALA A 135 24.18 4.55 2.45
C ALA A 135 23.53 3.24 2.89
N GLY A 136 23.53 2.95 4.20
CA GLY A 136 22.86 1.78 4.77
C GLY A 136 21.33 1.84 4.63
N ASN A 137 20.76 3.02 4.84
CA ASN A 137 19.34 3.28 4.71
C ASN A 137 18.86 3.06 3.25
N LEU A 138 19.61 3.56 2.26
CA LEU A 138 19.32 3.32 0.85
C LEU A 138 19.49 1.83 0.49
N ALA A 139 20.58 1.20 0.90
CA ALA A 139 20.83 -0.21 0.63
C ALA A 139 19.77 -1.12 1.24
N TYR A 140 19.18 -0.73 2.37
CA TYR A 140 18.09 -1.43 3.02
C TYR A 140 16.75 -1.21 2.32
N ASN A 141 16.33 0.05 2.12
CA ASN A 141 14.98 0.39 1.69
C ASN A 141 14.73 0.25 0.18
N LEU A 142 15.72 0.49 -0.68
CA LEU A 142 15.50 0.49 -2.13
C LEU A 142 15.16 -0.89 -2.69
N PRO A 143 15.87 -2.00 -2.36
CA PRO A 143 15.66 -3.28 -3.02
C PRO A 143 14.24 -3.80 -2.86
N TYR A 144 13.73 -3.88 -1.63
CA TYR A 144 12.40 -4.44 -1.40
C TYR A 144 11.27 -3.49 -1.86
N ASN A 145 11.46 -2.16 -1.82
CA ASN A 145 10.48 -1.22 -2.35
C ASN A 145 10.41 -1.26 -3.88
N ILE A 146 11.54 -1.41 -4.57
CA ILE A 146 11.56 -1.61 -6.02
C ILE A 146 10.87 -2.92 -6.38
N ALA A 147 11.21 -4.02 -5.69
CA ALA A 147 10.57 -5.32 -5.91
C ALA A 147 9.06 -5.27 -5.64
N THR A 148 8.63 -4.58 -4.57
CA THR A 148 7.21 -4.33 -4.29
C THR A 148 6.53 -3.56 -5.41
N CYS A 149 7.16 -2.49 -5.92
CA CYS A 149 6.62 -1.70 -7.02
C CYS A 149 6.41 -2.55 -8.26
N VAL A 150 7.42 -3.32 -8.67
CA VAL A 150 7.35 -4.21 -9.83
C VAL A 150 6.25 -5.26 -9.65
N ALA A 151 6.20 -5.92 -8.50
CA ALA A 151 5.17 -6.91 -8.19
C ALA A 151 3.76 -6.31 -8.26
N CYS A 152 3.53 -5.14 -7.65
CA CYS A 152 2.24 -4.47 -7.67
C CYS A 152 1.83 -4.01 -9.09
N VAL A 153 2.78 -3.52 -9.90
CA VAL A 153 2.50 -3.16 -11.31
C VAL A 153 2.08 -4.40 -12.10
N ILE A 154 2.80 -5.51 -11.98
CA ILE A 154 2.46 -6.77 -12.67
C ILE A 154 1.07 -7.25 -12.23
N LEU A 155 0.83 -7.35 -10.92
CA LEU A 155 -0.47 -7.78 -10.37
C LEU A 155 -1.62 -6.87 -10.82
N TYR A 156 -1.39 -5.56 -10.85
CA TYR A 156 -2.37 -4.60 -11.34
C TYR A 156 -2.77 -4.86 -12.80
N LEU A 157 -1.79 -5.04 -13.68
CA LEU A 157 -2.03 -5.28 -15.11
C LEU A 157 -2.79 -6.60 -15.34
N LEU A 158 -2.55 -7.62 -14.51
CA LEU A 158 -3.21 -8.92 -14.60
C LEU A 158 -4.64 -8.89 -14.02
N ILE A 159 -4.85 -8.24 -12.89
CA ILE A 159 -6.08 -8.35 -12.09
C ILE A 159 -7.11 -7.28 -12.48
N LYS A 160 -6.70 -6.02 -12.68
CA LYS A 160 -7.62 -4.91 -12.92
C LYS A 160 -8.61 -5.15 -14.06
N PRO A 161 -8.23 -5.70 -15.23
CA PRO A 161 -9.17 -5.88 -16.34
C PRO A 161 -10.33 -6.83 -16.01
N SER A 162 -10.07 -7.84 -15.19
CA SER A 162 -11.09 -8.80 -14.76
C SER A 162 -11.95 -8.23 -13.64
N LEU A 163 -11.32 -7.58 -12.65
CA LEU A 163 -12.00 -7.05 -11.48
C LEU A 163 -12.89 -5.84 -11.82
N SER A 164 -12.48 -4.99 -12.77
CA SER A 164 -13.28 -3.85 -13.23
C SER A 164 -14.61 -4.25 -13.87
N LYS A 165 -14.73 -5.49 -14.39
CA LYS A 165 -15.97 -6.04 -14.92
C LYS A 165 -16.91 -6.57 -13.84
N ALA A 166 -16.34 -6.96 -12.68
CA ALA A 166 -17.09 -7.56 -11.58
C ALA A 166 -17.60 -6.53 -10.57
N ILE A 167 -16.95 -5.38 -10.47
CA ILE A 167 -17.33 -4.31 -9.54
C ILE A 167 -18.26 -3.34 -10.25
N HIS A 168 -19.56 -3.42 -9.93
CA HIS A 168 -20.58 -2.47 -10.36
C HIS A 168 -20.83 -1.49 -9.21
N LEU A 169 -20.21 -0.32 -9.27
CA LEU A 169 -20.51 0.81 -8.38
C LEU A 169 -21.68 1.58 -9.01
N GLN A 170 -22.92 1.23 -8.66
CA GLN A 170 -24.11 2.03 -8.93
C GLN A 170 -24.40 2.97 -7.78
#